data_d3a08cd75dabfd13806d8bb3658de3d9
#
_entry.id   d3a08cd75dabfd13806d8bb3658de3d9
#
_cell.length_a   1.000
_cell.length_b   1.000
_cell.length_c   1.000
_cell.angle_alpha   90.00
_cell.angle_beta   90.00
_cell.angle_gamma   90.00
#
_symmetry.space_group_name_H-M   'P 1'
#
loop_
_entity.id
_entity.type
_entity.pdbx_description
1 polymer ?
#
loop_
_entity_poly.entity_id
_entity_poly.type
_entity_poly.pdbx_seq_one_letter_code
_entity_poly.pdbx_strand_id
1 'polypeptide(L)'
;DITTLFGKERQTIEEFHVANEKLRSSAMRADIISGMMGPLNNFMNNFGVSLVIGVGAVLAINGHVTIGVIASVVTYTRQFFRPINQLSNLLTLFQSAIAGAERVFEILDEENENINEHGKEKERFVGEVAFENIQFEYEKGKPILRGINFTARAGEMIAIVGPTGSGKTTIIQLLTRFYDTTGGRILLDGEPITNYKMTNVRDHVGVVLQDTYLFSGTVRENIRFGKLDATDEEVEQAAKIAYAHNFIKYLPQQYDTMLTSGGMNLSQGQRQLIAIARAILEDPDILILDEATSSVDTMTEVHIQKGLNNLMKGRTSFVIAHRLKTIENADTILVLKDGQILESGNHNILINKGGFYATLQNNLAVE
;
A
#
# COMPACT_ATOMS: atom_id res chain seq x y z
N ASP A 1 -11.80 -12.14 -20.16
CA ASP A 1 -11.18 -13.47 -20.35
C ASP A 1 -11.63 -14.49 -19.30
N ILE A 2 -11.59 -14.16 -17.99
CA ILE A 2 -12.07 -15.09 -16.94
C ILE A 2 -13.59 -15.35 -17.07
N THR A 3 -14.36 -14.31 -17.33
CA THR A 3 -15.82 -14.40 -17.50
C THR A 3 -16.18 -15.40 -18.62
N THR A 4 -15.49 -15.32 -19.75
CA THR A 4 -15.69 -16.20 -20.91
C THR A 4 -15.23 -17.62 -20.60
N LEU A 5 -14.11 -17.76 -19.88
CA LEU A 5 -13.57 -19.06 -19.47
C LEU A 5 -14.56 -19.86 -18.60
N PHE A 6 -15.30 -19.17 -17.74
CA PHE A 6 -16.27 -19.78 -16.84
C PHE A 6 -17.73 -19.72 -17.36
N GLY A 7 -17.98 -19.25 -18.60
CA GLY A 7 -19.32 -19.14 -19.20
C GLY A 7 -20.27 -18.23 -18.42
N LYS A 8 -19.74 -17.16 -17.80
CA LYS A 8 -20.49 -16.25 -16.92
C LYS A 8 -20.92 -14.96 -17.61
N GLU A 9 -20.85 -14.88 -18.94
CA GLU A 9 -21.15 -13.66 -19.70
C GLU A 9 -22.57 -13.15 -19.42
N ARG A 10 -23.56 -14.04 -19.40
CA ARG A 10 -24.96 -13.66 -19.13
C ARG A 10 -25.13 -13.05 -17.74
N GLN A 11 -24.53 -13.66 -16.72
CA GLN A 11 -24.60 -13.16 -15.36
C GLN A 11 -23.94 -11.78 -15.24
N THR A 12 -22.75 -11.62 -15.82
CA THR A 12 -22.01 -10.34 -15.81
C THR A 12 -22.76 -9.24 -16.55
N ILE A 13 -23.41 -9.56 -17.70
CA ILE A 13 -24.24 -8.62 -18.45
C ILE A 13 -25.46 -8.21 -17.60
N GLU A 14 -26.09 -9.12 -16.89
CA GLU A 14 -27.25 -8.81 -16.04
C GLU A 14 -26.86 -7.93 -14.86
N GLU A 15 -25.76 -8.24 -14.18
CA GLU A 15 -25.18 -7.40 -13.12
C GLU A 15 -24.84 -6.00 -13.62
N PHE A 16 -24.23 -5.89 -14.82
CA PHE A 16 -23.95 -4.63 -15.48
C PHE A 16 -25.23 -3.85 -15.79
N HIS A 17 -26.27 -4.50 -16.31
CA HIS A 17 -27.55 -3.85 -16.57
C HIS A 17 -28.21 -3.29 -15.31
N VAL A 18 -28.16 -4.01 -14.18
CA VAL A 18 -28.68 -3.53 -12.90
C VAL A 18 -27.89 -2.29 -12.42
N ALA A 19 -26.57 -2.33 -12.49
CA ALA A 19 -25.71 -1.22 -12.10
C ALA A 19 -25.92 0.01 -13.01
N ASN A 20 -25.99 -0.22 -14.32
CA ASN A 20 -26.23 0.84 -15.32
C ASN A 20 -27.62 1.47 -15.17
N GLU A 21 -28.66 0.71 -14.84
CA GLU A 21 -29.99 1.24 -14.62
C GLU A 21 -30.04 2.13 -13.35
N LYS A 22 -29.34 1.74 -12.29
CA LYS A 22 -29.17 2.58 -11.08
C LYS A 22 -28.46 3.89 -11.43
N LEU A 23 -27.37 3.81 -12.18
CA LEU A 23 -26.62 5.00 -12.64
C LEU A 23 -27.52 5.88 -13.49
N ARG A 24 -28.21 5.32 -14.49
CA ARG A 24 -29.14 6.03 -15.37
C ARG A 24 -30.23 6.77 -14.57
N SER A 25 -30.87 6.09 -13.64
CA SER A 25 -31.96 6.69 -12.84
C SER A 25 -31.45 7.80 -11.92
N SER A 26 -30.27 7.65 -11.34
CA SER A 26 -29.65 8.69 -10.50
C SER A 26 -29.18 9.89 -11.32
N ALA A 27 -28.52 9.64 -12.46
CA ALA A 27 -28.09 10.70 -13.38
C ALA A 27 -29.28 11.48 -13.94
N MET A 28 -30.34 10.79 -14.40
CA MET A 28 -31.55 11.46 -14.87
C MET A 28 -32.20 12.35 -13.82
N ARG A 29 -32.28 11.91 -12.54
CA ARG A 29 -32.82 12.74 -11.46
C ARG A 29 -31.96 13.98 -11.23
N ALA A 30 -30.65 13.82 -11.20
CA ALA A 30 -29.71 14.93 -11.05
C ALA A 30 -29.84 15.92 -12.21
N ASP A 31 -29.85 15.42 -13.45
CA ASP A 31 -29.98 16.26 -14.66
C ASP A 31 -31.31 16.97 -14.74
N ILE A 32 -32.44 16.34 -14.37
CA ILE A 32 -33.74 16.98 -14.34
C ILE A 32 -33.75 18.14 -13.33
N ILE A 33 -33.27 17.90 -12.09
CA ILE A 33 -33.23 18.90 -11.04
C ILE A 33 -32.32 20.07 -11.43
N SER A 34 -31.12 19.81 -11.90
CA SER A 34 -30.16 20.82 -12.31
C SER A 34 -30.58 21.54 -13.58
N GLY A 35 -31.12 20.80 -14.55
CA GLY A 35 -31.54 21.32 -15.83
C GLY A 35 -32.83 22.18 -15.77
N MET A 36 -33.67 22.01 -14.74
CA MET A 36 -34.88 22.81 -14.57
C MET A 36 -34.63 24.25 -14.09
N MET A 37 -33.48 24.50 -13.45
CA MET A 37 -33.17 25.83 -12.89
C MET A 37 -33.09 26.91 -13.97
N GLY A 38 -32.45 26.64 -15.10
CA GLY A 38 -32.32 27.56 -16.21
C GLY A 38 -33.68 27.95 -16.83
N PRO A 39 -34.50 27.03 -17.31
CA PRO A 39 -35.85 27.28 -17.81
C PRO A 39 -36.76 27.99 -16.81
N LEU A 40 -36.72 27.58 -15.54
CA LEU A 40 -37.53 28.23 -14.49
C LEU A 40 -37.14 29.69 -14.30
N ASN A 41 -35.85 29.99 -14.22
CA ASN A 41 -35.37 31.35 -14.11
C ASN A 41 -35.77 32.22 -15.35
N ASN A 42 -35.63 31.63 -16.55
CA ASN A 42 -36.06 32.32 -17.78
C ASN A 42 -37.56 32.56 -17.81
N PHE A 43 -38.38 31.62 -17.37
CA PHE A 43 -39.81 31.79 -17.24
C PHE A 43 -40.16 32.93 -16.26
N MET A 44 -39.57 32.95 -15.07
CA MET A 44 -39.77 33.99 -14.07
C MET A 44 -39.36 35.38 -14.58
N ASN A 45 -38.23 35.49 -15.27
CA ASN A 45 -37.78 36.73 -15.88
C ASN A 45 -38.74 37.22 -16.95
N ASN A 46 -39.14 36.36 -17.88
CA ASN A 46 -40.07 36.73 -18.95
C ASN A 46 -41.46 37.06 -18.41
N PHE A 47 -41.94 36.35 -17.40
CA PHE A 47 -43.19 36.64 -16.72
C PHE A 47 -43.15 38.02 -16.03
N GLY A 48 -42.06 38.32 -15.30
CA GLY A 48 -41.85 39.62 -14.67
C GLY A 48 -41.86 40.78 -15.68
N VAL A 49 -41.12 40.61 -16.80
CA VAL A 49 -41.11 41.60 -17.89
C VAL A 49 -42.51 41.81 -18.50
N SER A 50 -43.25 40.70 -18.74
CA SER A 50 -44.61 40.79 -19.29
C SER A 50 -45.56 41.51 -18.34
N LEU A 51 -45.43 41.28 -17.04
CA LEU A 51 -46.22 41.94 -16.00
C LEU A 51 -45.93 43.46 -15.96
N VAL A 52 -44.64 43.82 -16.03
CA VAL A 52 -44.23 45.27 -16.09
C VAL A 52 -44.78 45.94 -17.31
N ILE A 53 -44.74 45.32 -18.49
CA ILE A 53 -45.28 45.85 -19.72
C ILE A 53 -46.81 45.97 -19.62
N GLY A 54 -47.52 44.95 -19.16
CA GLY A 54 -48.98 44.97 -19.05
C GLY A 54 -49.51 46.06 -18.08
N VAL A 55 -48.96 46.09 -16.87
CA VAL A 55 -49.30 47.07 -15.86
C VAL A 55 -48.85 48.46 -16.31
N GLY A 56 -47.68 48.62 -16.87
CA GLY A 56 -47.12 49.83 -17.39
C GLY A 56 -47.94 50.39 -18.52
N ALA A 57 -48.45 49.56 -19.43
CA ALA A 57 -49.35 49.99 -20.52
C ALA A 57 -50.71 50.62 -20.00
N VAL A 58 -51.31 49.92 -19.01
CA VAL A 58 -52.53 50.44 -18.36
C VAL A 58 -52.29 51.82 -17.68
N LEU A 59 -51.15 51.91 -16.96
CA LEU A 59 -50.81 53.20 -16.31
C LEU A 59 -50.48 54.32 -17.32
N ALA A 60 -49.87 53.99 -18.45
CA ALA A 60 -49.55 54.94 -19.51
C ALA A 60 -50.83 55.45 -20.21
N ILE A 61 -51.80 54.60 -20.48
CA ILE A 61 -53.10 54.96 -21.06
C ILE A 61 -53.82 55.89 -20.11
N ASN A 62 -53.71 55.70 -18.80
CA ASN A 62 -54.34 56.63 -17.81
C ASN A 62 -53.48 57.87 -17.51
N GLY A 63 -52.39 58.10 -18.24
CA GLY A 63 -51.56 59.29 -18.12
C GLY A 63 -50.65 59.36 -16.88
N HIS A 64 -50.51 58.24 -16.12
CA HIS A 64 -49.70 58.16 -14.88
C HIS A 64 -48.22 57.97 -15.14
N VAL A 65 -47.83 57.32 -16.26
CA VAL A 65 -46.43 57.07 -16.60
C VAL A 65 -46.17 57.27 -18.08
N THR A 66 -44.93 57.61 -18.46
CA THR A 66 -44.52 57.71 -19.86
C THR A 66 -44.00 56.37 -20.39
N ILE A 67 -44.01 56.18 -21.71
CA ILE A 67 -43.46 55.00 -22.38
C ILE A 67 -41.95 54.76 -22.03
N GLY A 68 -41.20 55.89 -21.87
CA GLY A 68 -39.82 55.88 -21.47
C GLY A 68 -39.58 55.24 -20.08
N VAL A 69 -40.49 55.48 -19.13
CA VAL A 69 -40.47 54.90 -17.81
C VAL A 69 -40.68 53.40 -17.91
N ILE A 70 -41.61 52.90 -18.73
CA ILE A 70 -41.82 51.45 -18.93
C ILE A 70 -40.59 50.80 -19.49
N ALA A 71 -39.93 51.38 -20.51
CA ALA A 71 -38.71 50.88 -21.11
C ALA A 71 -37.54 50.79 -20.08
N SER A 72 -37.41 51.81 -19.23
CA SER A 72 -36.43 51.83 -18.16
C SER A 72 -36.69 50.76 -17.12
N VAL A 73 -37.91 50.54 -16.66
CA VAL A 73 -38.30 49.53 -15.69
C VAL A 73 -38.07 48.11 -16.27
N VAL A 74 -38.43 47.90 -17.54
CA VAL A 74 -38.14 46.61 -18.23
C VAL A 74 -36.63 46.32 -18.25
N THR A 75 -35.82 47.35 -18.54
CA THR A 75 -34.37 47.23 -18.53
C THR A 75 -33.85 46.88 -17.14
N TYR A 76 -34.32 47.56 -16.10
CA TYR A 76 -33.94 47.27 -14.71
C TYR A 76 -34.40 45.88 -14.26
N THR A 77 -35.61 45.48 -14.64
CA THR A 77 -36.11 44.13 -14.34
C THR A 77 -35.17 43.06 -14.91
N ARG A 78 -34.76 43.19 -16.17
CA ARG A 78 -33.80 42.25 -16.78
C ARG A 78 -32.43 42.27 -16.09
N GLN A 79 -31.95 43.47 -15.73
CA GLN A 79 -30.67 43.59 -15.01
C GLN A 79 -30.73 42.99 -13.60
N PHE A 80 -31.89 43.05 -12.93
CA PHE A 80 -32.09 42.50 -11.60
C PHE A 80 -32.05 40.96 -11.58
N PHE A 81 -32.59 40.30 -12.60
CA PHE A 81 -32.58 38.84 -12.68
C PHE A 81 -31.21 38.23 -13.06
N ARG A 82 -30.32 39.01 -13.67
CA ARG A 82 -28.98 38.58 -14.07
C ARG A 82 -28.11 38.15 -12.87
N PRO A 83 -27.96 38.93 -11.78
CA PRO A 83 -27.24 38.50 -10.58
C PRO A 83 -27.86 37.27 -9.91
N ILE A 84 -29.18 37.10 -9.94
CA ILE A 84 -29.90 35.97 -9.35
C ILE A 84 -29.46 34.67 -10.05
N ASN A 85 -29.40 34.69 -11.38
CA ASN A 85 -28.88 33.54 -12.14
C ASN A 85 -27.41 33.23 -11.84
N GLN A 86 -26.59 34.28 -11.66
CA GLN A 86 -25.19 34.12 -11.28
C GLN A 86 -25.02 33.51 -9.89
N LEU A 87 -25.83 33.94 -8.91
CA LEU A 87 -25.82 33.39 -7.55
C LEU A 87 -26.22 31.93 -7.54
N SER A 88 -27.21 31.50 -8.33
CA SER A 88 -27.60 30.08 -8.44
C SER A 88 -26.44 29.19 -8.94
N ASN A 89 -25.70 29.68 -9.95
CA ASN A 89 -24.52 28.95 -10.46
C ASN A 89 -23.38 28.94 -9.44
N LEU A 90 -23.16 30.03 -8.71
CA LEU A 90 -22.15 30.12 -7.66
C LEU A 90 -22.44 29.16 -6.49
N LEU A 91 -23.71 28.97 -6.11
CA LEU A 91 -24.09 28.01 -5.07
C LEU A 91 -23.69 26.58 -5.44
N THR A 92 -23.91 26.18 -6.69
CA THR A 92 -23.48 24.82 -7.16
C THR A 92 -21.97 24.66 -7.15
N LEU A 93 -21.26 25.72 -7.60
CA LEU A 93 -19.77 25.70 -7.56
C LEU A 93 -19.26 25.66 -6.13
N PHE A 94 -19.88 26.39 -5.22
CA PHE A 94 -19.50 26.44 -3.80
C PHE A 94 -19.74 25.10 -3.12
N GLN A 95 -20.86 24.42 -3.39
CA GLN A 95 -21.10 23.06 -2.89
C GLN A 95 -20.05 22.05 -3.38
N SER A 96 -19.67 22.13 -4.66
CA SER A 96 -18.62 21.27 -5.23
C SER A 96 -17.25 21.57 -4.61
N ALA A 97 -16.96 22.85 -4.34
CA ALA A 97 -15.70 23.25 -3.70
C ALA A 97 -15.63 22.75 -2.24
N ILE A 98 -16.74 22.85 -1.48
CA ILE A 98 -16.81 22.31 -0.11
C ILE A 98 -16.59 20.80 -0.11
N ALA A 99 -17.29 20.06 -0.97
CA ALA A 99 -17.12 18.60 -1.05
C ALA A 99 -15.70 18.19 -1.47
N GLY A 100 -15.05 18.98 -2.32
CA GLY A 100 -13.64 18.80 -2.65
C GLY A 100 -12.69 19.08 -1.49
N ALA A 101 -12.94 20.20 -0.78
CA ALA A 101 -12.16 20.59 0.39
C ALA A 101 -12.29 19.56 1.53
N GLU A 102 -13.51 19.07 1.80
CA GLU A 102 -13.76 18.03 2.81
C GLU A 102 -12.87 16.80 2.59
N ARG A 103 -12.81 16.30 1.35
CA ARG A 103 -11.95 15.14 1.01
C ARG A 103 -10.46 15.43 1.18
N VAL A 104 -10.02 16.64 0.88
CA VAL A 104 -8.62 17.05 1.06
C VAL A 104 -8.29 17.15 2.54
N PHE A 105 -9.16 17.77 3.35
CA PHE A 105 -8.95 17.89 4.79
C PHE A 105 -9.06 16.54 5.50
N GLU A 106 -9.95 15.63 5.06
CA GLU A 106 -10.03 14.27 5.57
C GLU A 106 -8.67 13.55 5.50
N ILE A 107 -7.92 13.76 4.40
CA ILE A 107 -6.56 13.19 4.26
C ILE A 107 -5.53 13.97 5.09
N LEU A 108 -5.64 15.31 5.16
CA LEU A 108 -4.69 16.15 5.89
C LEU A 108 -4.85 16.02 7.42
N ASP A 109 -6.05 15.73 7.88
CA ASP A 109 -6.38 15.56 9.31
C ASP A 109 -6.14 14.13 9.80
N GLU A 110 -5.79 13.17 8.89
CA GLU A 110 -5.34 11.84 9.29
C GLU A 110 -4.12 11.96 10.21
N GLU A 111 -4.16 11.22 11.31
CA GLU A 111 -3.05 11.18 12.24
C GLU A 111 -1.78 10.67 11.56
N ASN A 112 -0.74 11.49 11.55
CA ASN A 112 0.55 11.07 11.06
C ASN A 112 1.06 9.86 11.83
N GLU A 113 1.75 8.96 11.14
CA GLU A 113 2.46 7.86 11.79
C GLU A 113 3.26 8.41 12.98
N ASN A 114 3.14 7.77 14.15
CA ASN A 114 3.77 8.24 15.38
C ASN A 114 5.29 8.10 15.27
N ILE A 115 5.90 9.03 14.52
CA ILE A 115 7.34 9.13 14.37
C ILE A 115 7.87 9.65 15.71
N ASN A 116 8.47 8.78 16.51
CA ASN A 116 9.14 9.18 17.74
C ASN A 116 10.40 10.00 17.40
N GLU A 117 10.22 11.29 17.08
CA GLU A 117 11.33 12.19 16.71
C GLU A 117 12.37 12.34 17.82
N HIS A 118 12.00 12.10 19.07
CA HIS A 118 12.86 12.18 20.24
C HIS A 118 13.45 10.82 20.66
N GLY A 119 13.20 9.76 19.88
CA GLY A 119 13.78 8.45 20.10
C GLY A 119 15.31 8.45 19.97
N LYS A 120 15.95 7.47 20.58
CA LYS A 120 17.40 7.26 20.44
C LYS A 120 17.75 6.89 18.99
N GLU A 121 18.93 7.29 18.56
CA GLU A 121 19.56 6.80 17.34
C GLU A 121 20.75 5.92 17.70
N LYS A 122 20.95 4.86 16.95
CA LYS A 122 22.10 3.98 17.08
C LYS A 122 22.72 3.81 15.70
N GLU A 123 24.03 3.92 15.61
CA GLU A 123 24.77 3.85 14.34
C GLU A 123 24.79 2.44 13.77
N ARG A 124 24.78 1.41 14.62
CA ARG A 124 24.68 -0.01 14.27
C ARG A 124 24.04 -0.80 15.42
N PHE A 125 23.19 -1.76 15.07
CA PHE A 125 22.67 -2.73 16.01
C PHE A 125 23.54 -4.01 15.95
N VAL A 126 23.71 -4.63 17.12
CA VAL A 126 24.33 -5.98 17.20
C VAL A 126 23.37 -7.01 16.59
N GLY A 127 22.07 -6.74 16.67
CA GLY A 127 21.00 -7.50 16.05
C GLY A 127 20.39 -8.56 16.96
N GLU A 128 20.51 -8.43 18.28
CA GLU A 128 19.72 -9.26 19.20
C GLU A 128 18.28 -8.75 19.25
N VAL A 129 17.31 -9.64 19.01
CA VAL A 129 15.88 -9.32 19.01
C VAL A 129 15.15 -10.23 19.98
N ALA A 130 14.41 -9.64 20.96
CA ALA A 130 13.58 -10.40 21.88
C ALA A 130 12.13 -9.95 21.85
N PHE A 131 11.23 -10.91 21.76
CA PHE A 131 9.78 -10.74 21.86
C PHE A 131 9.35 -11.21 23.25
N GLU A 132 8.82 -10.32 24.08
CA GLU A 132 8.42 -10.62 25.45
C GLU A 132 6.91 -10.45 25.61
N ASN A 133 6.20 -11.57 25.70
CA ASN A 133 4.75 -11.68 25.89
C ASN A 133 3.94 -10.83 24.91
N ILE A 134 4.30 -10.84 23.63
CA ILE A 134 3.68 -10.00 22.61
C ILE A 134 2.25 -10.41 22.36
N GLN A 135 1.36 -9.43 22.51
CA GLN A 135 -0.05 -9.50 22.11
C GLN A 135 -0.30 -8.44 21.04
N PHE A 136 -1.12 -8.82 20.06
CA PHE A 136 -1.48 -7.90 18.98
C PHE A 136 -2.84 -8.22 18.36
N GLU A 137 -3.57 -7.17 18.03
CA GLU A 137 -4.85 -7.23 17.30
C GLU A 137 -4.91 -6.05 16.32
N TYR A 138 -5.35 -6.29 15.08
CA TYR A 138 -5.64 -5.21 14.12
C TYR A 138 -6.95 -4.52 14.43
N GLU A 139 -7.95 -5.30 14.87
CA GLU A 139 -9.26 -4.81 15.27
C GLU A 139 -9.50 -5.21 16.72
N LYS A 140 -10.00 -4.29 17.52
CA LYS A 140 -10.29 -4.52 18.94
C LYS A 140 -11.17 -5.76 19.16
N GLY A 141 -10.69 -6.69 19.96
CA GLY A 141 -11.38 -7.95 20.27
C GLY A 141 -11.09 -9.09 19.29
N LYS A 142 -10.20 -8.91 18.30
CA LYS A 142 -9.77 -9.96 17.36
C LYS A 142 -8.27 -10.22 17.48
N PRO A 143 -7.81 -10.92 18.53
CA PRO A 143 -6.39 -11.12 18.78
C PRO A 143 -5.76 -12.01 17.69
N ILE A 144 -4.67 -11.51 17.11
CA ILE A 144 -3.85 -12.22 16.11
C ILE A 144 -2.64 -12.90 16.77
N LEU A 145 -1.94 -12.18 17.67
CA LEU A 145 -0.85 -12.76 18.45
C LEU A 145 -1.25 -12.81 19.94
N ARG A 146 -0.92 -13.92 20.59
CA ARG A 146 -1.43 -14.27 21.92
C ARG A 146 -0.30 -14.68 22.87
N GLY A 147 0.60 -13.73 23.20
CA GLY A 147 1.69 -13.96 24.13
C GLY A 147 2.89 -14.65 23.48
N ILE A 148 3.37 -14.11 22.37
CA ILE A 148 4.57 -14.59 21.66
C ILE A 148 5.82 -14.29 22.50
N ASN A 149 6.65 -15.29 22.75
CA ASN A 149 7.93 -15.20 23.45
C ASN A 149 9.01 -15.94 22.67
N PHE A 150 10.06 -15.24 22.28
CA PHE A 150 11.28 -15.83 21.75
C PHE A 150 12.43 -14.81 21.76
N THR A 151 13.65 -15.28 21.61
CA THR A 151 14.84 -14.45 21.45
C THR A 151 15.65 -14.97 20.27
N ALA A 152 15.99 -14.06 19.35
CA ALA A 152 16.94 -14.27 18.26
C ALA A 152 18.27 -13.65 18.67
N ARG A 153 19.34 -14.44 18.67
CA ARG A 153 20.68 -13.95 18.96
C ARG A 153 21.26 -13.23 17.73
N ALA A 154 22.23 -12.38 17.96
CA ALA A 154 22.95 -11.71 16.90
C ALA A 154 23.52 -12.73 15.88
N GLY A 155 23.22 -12.51 14.59
CA GLY A 155 23.66 -13.36 13.49
C GLY A 155 22.91 -14.69 13.36
N GLU A 156 21.87 -14.94 14.17
CA GLU A 156 21.06 -16.15 14.12
C GLU A 156 20.03 -16.10 12.98
N MET A 157 19.81 -17.22 12.33
CA MET A 157 18.76 -17.39 11.33
C MET A 157 17.52 -18.02 11.97
N ILE A 158 16.43 -17.28 12.04
CA ILE A 158 15.13 -17.70 12.57
C ILE A 158 14.18 -18.01 11.42
N ALA A 159 13.77 -19.25 11.27
CA ALA A 159 12.71 -19.62 10.35
C ALA A 159 11.35 -19.56 11.05
N ILE A 160 10.39 -18.86 10.46
CA ILE A 160 9.02 -18.76 10.95
C ILE A 160 8.11 -19.59 10.03
N VAL A 161 7.52 -20.65 10.57
CA VAL A 161 6.68 -21.59 9.82
C VAL A 161 5.30 -21.72 10.46
N GLY A 162 4.30 -22.07 9.66
CA GLY A 162 2.92 -22.27 10.14
C GLY A 162 1.90 -22.04 9.04
N PRO A 163 0.62 -22.41 9.25
CA PRO A 163 -0.43 -22.24 8.28
C PRO A 163 -0.72 -20.75 7.99
N THR A 164 -1.43 -20.50 6.90
CA THR A 164 -1.93 -19.14 6.59
C THR A 164 -2.78 -18.63 7.73
N GLY A 165 -2.63 -17.35 8.09
CA GLY A 165 -3.35 -16.73 9.22
C GLY A 165 -2.78 -17.04 10.61
N SER A 166 -1.65 -17.75 10.74
CA SER A 166 -1.03 -18.03 12.06
C SER A 166 -0.33 -16.83 12.71
N GLY A 167 -0.17 -15.69 11.99
CA GLY A 167 0.46 -14.48 12.51
C GLY A 167 1.91 -14.24 12.06
N LYS A 168 2.44 -15.01 11.08
CA LYS A 168 3.82 -14.86 10.57
C LYS A 168 4.11 -13.44 10.06
N THR A 169 3.29 -12.94 9.16
CA THR A 169 3.42 -11.58 8.60
C THR A 169 3.26 -10.50 9.68
N THR A 170 2.41 -10.76 10.68
CA THR A 170 2.21 -9.83 11.80
C THR A 170 3.49 -9.66 12.64
N ILE A 171 4.25 -10.74 12.88
CA ILE A 171 5.55 -10.64 13.57
C ILE A 171 6.51 -9.72 12.81
N ILE A 172 6.55 -9.83 11.47
CA ILE A 172 7.37 -8.95 10.61
C ILE A 172 6.92 -7.50 10.73
N GLN A 173 5.61 -7.25 10.64
CA GLN A 173 5.06 -5.90 10.72
C GLN A 173 5.31 -5.22 12.07
N LEU A 174 5.35 -5.97 13.14
CA LEU A 174 5.71 -5.46 14.47
C LEU A 174 7.22 -5.19 14.58
N LEU A 175 8.06 -6.02 13.99
CA LEU A 175 9.52 -5.83 14.00
C LEU A 175 9.94 -4.60 13.17
N THR A 176 9.26 -4.34 12.05
CA THR A 176 9.46 -3.13 11.22
C THR A 176 8.72 -1.90 11.76
N ARG A 177 8.01 -2.04 12.88
CA ARG A 177 7.16 -0.99 13.47
C ARG A 177 6.16 -0.39 12.48
N PHE A 178 5.55 -1.20 11.58
CA PHE A 178 4.35 -0.79 10.87
C PHE A 178 3.14 -0.73 11.80
N TYR A 179 3.21 -1.48 12.90
CA TYR A 179 2.26 -1.42 14.01
C TYR A 179 3.02 -1.51 15.32
N ASP A 180 2.52 -0.87 16.35
CA ASP A 180 2.97 -1.05 17.74
C ASP A 180 2.20 -2.21 18.39
N THR A 181 2.81 -2.87 19.38
CA THR A 181 2.20 -3.99 20.10
C THR A 181 1.03 -3.52 20.96
N THR A 182 -0.05 -4.33 21.07
CA THR A 182 -1.16 -4.04 22.01
C THR A 182 -0.84 -4.51 23.41
N GLY A 183 0.16 -5.38 23.60
CA GLY A 183 0.67 -5.84 24.89
C GLY A 183 2.03 -6.52 24.73
N GLY A 184 2.80 -6.54 25.80
CA GLY A 184 4.18 -7.01 25.79
C GLY A 184 5.16 -5.97 25.22
N ARG A 185 6.39 -6.38 24.90
CA ARG A 185 7.42 -5.48 24.34
C ARG A 185 8.38 -6.24 23.43
N ILE A 186 8.85 -5.56 22.39
CA ILE A 186 9.92 -6.04 21.53
C ILE A 186 11.20 -5.30 21.98
N LEU A 187 12.24 -6.06 22.23
CA LEU A 187 13.55 -5.52 22.55
C LEU A 187 14.49 -5.66 21.37
N LEU A 188 15.27 -4.63 21.11
CA LEU A 188 16.35 -4.60 20.14
C LEU A 188 17.64 -4.28 20.89
N ASP A 189 18.60 -5.21 20.90
CA ASP A 189 19.82 -5.16 21.71
C ASP A 189 19.54 -4.85 23.20
N GLY A 190 18.52 -5.49 23.76
CA GLY A 190 18.13 -5.37 25.18
C GLY A 190 17.28 -4.13 25.52
N GLU A 191 17.05 -3.19 24.58
CA GLU A 191 16.20 -2.03 24.81
C GLU A 191 14.88 -2.13 24.04
N PRO A 192 13.76 -1.61 24.58
CA PRO A 192 12.50 -1.55 23.86
C PRO A 192 12.63 -0.83 22.52
N ILE A 193 12.13 -1.45 21.45
CA ILE A 193 12.19 -0.92 20.09
C ILE A 193 11.52 0.47 19.99
N THR A 194 10.55 0.76 20.86
CA THR A 194 9.85 2.05 20.96
C THR A 194 10.72 3.18 21.51
N ASN A 195 11.87 2.87 22.11
CA ASN A 195 12.82 3.86 22.61
C ASN A 195 13.67 4.46 21.48
N TYR A 196 13.71 3.81 20.33
CA TYR A 196 14.45 4.29 19.16
C TYR A 196 13.56 5.11 18.25
N LYS A 197 14.15 6.01 17.44
CA LYS A 197 13.45 6.63 16.32
C LYS A 197 12.99 5.54 15.35
N MET A 198 11.76 5.66 14.86
CA MET A 198 11.20 4.70 13.92
C MET A 198 12.03 4.61 12.63
N THR A 199 12.49 5.75 12.13
CA THR A 199 13.39 5.83 10.96
C THR A 199 14.68 5.05 11.22
N ASN A 200 15.32 5.25 12.38
CA ASN A 200 16.56 4.54 12.72
C ASN A 200 16.36 3.02 12.81
N VAL A 201 15.23 2.54 13.34
CA VAL A 201 14.91 1.11 13.33
C VAL A 201 14.77 0.60 11.89
N ARG A 202 14.03 1.33 11.04
CA ARG A 202 13.79 0.93 9.65
C ARG A 202 15.04 1.00 8.78
N ASP A 203 15.95 1.92 9.04
CA ASP A 203 17.24 2.02 8.35
C ASP A 203 18.16 0.81 8.61
N HIS A 204 17.91 0.06 9.71
CA HIS A 204 18.70 -1.11 10.09
C HIS A 204 17.96 -2.44 9.93
N VAL A 205 16.69 -2.42 9.46
CA VAL A 205 15.88 -3.60 9.20
C VAL A 205 15.56 -3.70 7.71
N GLY A 206 16.38 -4.44 6.99
CA GLY A 206 16.16 -4.68 5.56
C GLY A 206 15.07 -5.73 5.31
N VAL A 207 14.25 -5.50 4.29
CA VAL A 207 13.13 -6.39 3.97
C VAL A 207 13.19 -6.82 2.51
N VAL A 208 13.18 -8.13 2.26
CA VAL A 208 13.01 -8.71 0.93
C VAL A 208 11.67 -9.45 0.89
N LEU A 209 10.69 -8.84 0.21
CA LEU A 209 9.34 -9.37 0.09
C LEU A 209 9.23 -10.38 -1.06
N GLN A 210 8.25 -11.29 -0.95
CA GLN A 210 7.86 -12.24 -1.98
C GLN A 210 7.51 -11.55 -3.30
N ASP A 211 6.61 -10.57 -3.24
CA ASP A 211 6.23 -9.75 -4.40
C ASP A 211 7.09 -8.49 -4.43
N THR A 212 8.21 -8.60 -5.14
CA THR A 212 9.14 -7.49 -5.30
C THR A 212 8.57 -6.42 -6.20
N TYR A 213 8.40 -5.21 -5.66
CA TYR A 213 8.04 -4.03 -6.45
C TYR A 213 9.30 -3.29 -6.92
N LEU A 214 9.36 -3.03 -8.23
CA LEU A 214 10.39 -2.18 -8.84
C LEU A 214 9.76 -0.89 -9.34
N PHE A 215 10.44 0.22 -9.10
CA PHE A 215 10.00 1.54 -9.53
C PHE A 215 10.27 1.73 -11.03
N SER A 216 9.47 2.60 -11.66
CA SER A 216 9.81 3.10 -13.01
C SER A 216 11.12 3.86 -12.95
N GLY A 217 12.09 3.49 -13.78
CA GLY A 217 13.45 4.02 -13.78
C GLY A 217 14.44 2.98 -14.28
N THR A 218 15.72 3.25 -14.19
CA THR A 218 16.77 2.32 -14.62
C THR A 218 16.96 1.17 -13.61
N VAL A 219 17.59 0.09 -14.05
CA VAL A 219 18.04 -0.99 -13.15
C VAL A 219 18.96 -0.43 -12.07
N ARG A 220 19.90 0.47 -12.44
CA ARG A 220 20.82 1.15 -11.54
C ARG A 220 20.09 1.91 -10.44
N GLU A 221 19.13 2.75 -10.80
CA GLU A 221 18.31 3.50 -9.84
C GLU A 221 17.54 2.60 -8.90
N ASN A 222 16.99 1.50 -9.41
CA ASN A 222 16.29 0.52 -8.58
C ASN A 222 17.18 -0.17 -7.56
N ILE A 223 18.43 -0.46 -7.87
CA ILE A 223 19.39 -1.01 -6.90
C ILE A 223 19.84 0.08 -5.93
N ARG A 224 20.14 1.30 -6.44
CA ARG A 224 20.57 2.46 -5.65
C ARG A 224 19.51 2.92 -4.65
N PHE A 225 18.25 2.52 -4.82
CA PHE A 225 17.20 2.81 -3.86
C PHE A 225 17.50 2.29 -2.43
N GLY A 226 18.34 1.27 -2.28
CA GLY A 226 18.83 0.79 -0.98
C GLY A 226 19.79 1.77 -0.29
N LYS A 227 20.53 2.60 -1.08
CA LYS A 227 21.45 3.62 -0.58
C LYS A 227 21.59 4.70 -1.66
N LEU A 228 20.89 5.83 -1.48
CA LEU A 228 20.72 6.84 -2.52
C LEU A 228 22.04 7.55 -2.92
N ASP A 229 23.01 7.64 -2.03
CA ASP A 229 24.33 8.23 -2.22
C ASP A 229 25.40 7.23 -2.71
N ALA A 230 25.00 5.97 -2.97
CA ALA A 230 25.92 4.94 -3.44
C ALA A 230 26.49 5.27 -4.83
N THR A 231 27.78 4.99 -5.01
CA THR A 231 28.45 5.12 -6.32
C THR A 231 28.02 4.03 -7.29
N ASP A 232 28.32 4.21 -8.58
CA ASP A 232 28.03 3.22 -9.60
C ASP A 232 28.75 1.89 -9.34
N GLU A 233 29.97 1.95 -8.83
CA GLU A 233 30.79 0.81 -8.47
C GLU A 233 30.17 0.02 -7.32
N GLU A 234 29.65 0.70 -6.28
CA GLU A 234 28.94 0.08 -5.16
C GLU A 234 27.68 -0.65 -5.64
N VAL A 235 26.89 -0.02 -6.53
CA VAL A 235 25.70 -0.61 -7.14
C VAL A 235 26.06 -1.88 -7.94
N GLU A 236 27.11 -1.81 -8.77
CA GLU A 236 27.56 -2.98 -9.53
C GLU A 236 28.10 -4.10 -8.64
N GLN A 237 28.80 -3.76 -7.57
CA GLN A 237 29.30 -4.72 -6.61
C GLN A 237 28.15 -5.43 -5.87
N ALA A 238 27.15 -4.68 -5.42
CA ALA A 238 25.95 -5.25 -4.81
C ALA A 238 25.23 -6.20 -5.78
N ALA A 239 25.09 -5.81 -7.05
CA ALA A 239 24.51 -6.65 -8.08
C ALA A 239 25.31 -7.95 -8.34
N LYS A 240 26.64 -7.89 -8.27
CA LYS A 240 27.50 -9.08 -8.38
C LYS A 240 27.31 -10.03 -7.22
N ILE A 241 27.30 -9.51 -5.99
CA ILE A 241 27.05 -10.30 -4.77
C ILE A 241 25.68 -10.96 -4.78
N ALA A 242 24.66 -10.25 -5.31
CA ALA A 242 23.30 -10.75 -5.48
C ALA A 242 23.12 -11.71 -6.65
N TYR A 243 24.13 -11.93 -7.48
CA TYR A 243 24.06 -12.64 -8.77
C TYR A 243 23.16 -11.96 -9.82
N ALA A 244 22.71 -10.75 -9.59
CA ALA A 244 21.89 -9.96 -10.54
C ALA A 244 22.72 -9.54 -11.77
N HIS A 245 24.00 -9.22 -11.60
CA HIS A 245 24.91 -8.84 -12.70
C HIS A 245 24.89 -9.85 -13.86
N ASN A 246 24.69 -11.13 -13.56
CA ASN A 246 24.71 -12.20 -14.56
C ASN A 246 23.66 -12.03 -15.65
N PHE A 247 22.49 -11.51 -15.34
CA PHE A 247 21.47 -11.21 -16.35
C PHE A 247 21.50 -9.74 -16.81
N ILE A 248 21.84 -8.80 -15.92
CA ILE A 248 21.87 -7.36 -16.23
C ILE A 248 22.77 -7.07 -17.43
N LYS A 249 23.95 -7.70 -17.52
CA LYS A 249 24.92 -7.51 -18.61
C LYS A 249 24.36 -7.90 -20.01
N TYR A 250 23.27 -8.67 -20.06
CA TYR A 250 22.61 -9.07 -21.31
C TYR A 250 21.39 -8.21 -21.65
N LEU A 251 20.99 -7.29 -20.78
CA LEU A 251 19.95 -6.32 -21.09
C LEU A 251 20.45 -5.30 -22.14
N PRO A 252 19.56 -4.74 -22.96
CA PRO A 252 19.97 -3.85 -24.07
C PRO A 252 20.84 -2.67 -23.67
N GLN A 253 20.59 -2.07 -22.52
CA GLN A 253 21.34 -0.95 -21.95
C GLN A 253 21.96 -1.31 -20.61
N GLN A 254 22.11 -2.59 -20.30
CA GLN A 254 22.67 -3.11 -19.06
C GLN A 254 22.03 -2.44 -17.82
N TYR A 255 22.82 -1.79 -16.97
CA TYR A 255 22.35 -1.10 -15.76
C TYR A 255 21.44 0.10 -16.06
N ASP A 256 21.55 0.70 -17.24
CA ASP A 256 20.75 1.86 -17.65
C ASP A 256 19.47 1.46 -18.39
N THR A 257 19.17 0.16 -18.44
CA THR A 257 17.93 -0.36 -19.00
C THR A 257 16.74 0.16 -18.19
N MET A 258 15.80 0.81 -18.88
CA MET A 258 14.57 1.33 -18.27
C MET A 258 13.62 0.20 -17.89
N LEU A 259 13.14 0.23 -16.66
CA LEU A 259 12.12 -0.66 -16.13
C LEU A 259 10.77 0.06 -16.17
N THR A 260 9.74 -0.69 -16.59
CA THR A 260 8.36 -0.22 -16.48
C THR A 260 7.87 -0.36 -15.03
N SER A 261 6.77 0.32 -14.68
CA SER A 261 6.16 0.21 -13.34
C SER A 261 5.97 -1.26 -12.95
N GLY A 262 6.43 -1.64 -11.76
CA GLY A 262 6.43 -3.01 -11.27
C GLY A 262 7.48 -3.93 -11.92
N GLY A 263 8.36 -3.43 -12.81
CA GLY A 263 9.38 -4.24 -13.50
C GLY A 263 8.79 -5.31 -14.41
N MET A 264 7.63 -5.04 -15.05
CA MET A 264 6.89 -6.02 -15.86
C MET A 264 7.66 -6.53 -17.09
N ASN A 265 8.72 -5.84 -17.50
CA ASN A 265 9.64 -6.25 -18.57
C ASN A 265 10.75 -7.21 -18.09
N LEU A 266 10.73 -7.62 -16.83
CA LEU A 266 11.63 -8.62 -16.25
C LEU A 266 10.86 -9.85 -15.77
N SER A 267 11.54 -11.01 -15.73
CA SER A 267 10.97 -12.20 -15.08
C SER A 267 10.87 -12.00 -13.55
N GLN A 268 10.03 -12.78 -12.90
CA GLN A 268 9.88 -12.72 -11.44
C GLN A 268 11.22 -12.94 -10.71
N GLY A 269 12.01 -13.91 -11.15
CA GLY A 269 13.33 -14.17 -10.56
C GLY A 269 14.32 -13.03 -10.77
N GLN A 270 14.31 -12.38 -11.95
CA GLN A 270 15.15 -11.21 -12.20
C GLN A 270 14.77 -10.03 -11.29
N ARG A 271 13.48 -9.78 -11.08
CA ARG A 271 13.01 -8.76 -10.12
C ARG A 271 13.51 -9.06 -8.71
N GLN A 272 13.42 -10.32 -8.28
CA GLN A 272 13.88 -10.74 -6.97
C GLN A 272 15.39 -10.57 -6.79
N LEU A 273 16.21 -10.88 -7.80
CA LEU A 273 17.66 -10.62 -7.77
C LEU A 273 17.99 -9.13 -7.64
N ILE A 274 17.21 -8.23 -8.26
CA ILE A 274 17.36 -6.78 -8.07
C ILE A 274 17.00 -6.37 -6.64
N ALA A 275 15.93 -6.94 -6.06
CA ALA A 275 15.58 -6.66 -4.66
C ALA A 275 16.65 -7.14 -3.68
N ILE A 276 17.26 -8.30 -3.93
CA ILE A 276 18.40 -8.78 -3.14
C ILE A 276 19.59 -7.84 -3.28
N ALA A 277 19.89 -7.34 -4.49
CA ALA A 277 20.96 -6.36 -4.71
C ALA A 277 20.70 -5.05 -3.97
N ARG A 278 19.44 -4.57 -3.95
CA ARG A 278 19.00 -3.42 -3.16
C ARG A 278 19.27 -3.62 -1.67
N ALA A 279 18.86 -4.76 -1.12
CA ALA A 279 19.06 -5.09 0.29
C ALA A 279 20.54 -5.28 0.66
N ILE A 280 21.37 -5.80 -0.27
CA ILE A 280 22.84 -5.89 -0.07
C ILE A 280 23.46 -4.50 -0.01
N LEU A 281 23.01 -3.56 -0.86
CA LEU A 281 23.49 -2.20 -0.90
C LEU A 281 23.09 -1.38 0.33
N GLU A 282 21.90 -1.64 0.86
CA GLU A 282 21.35 -1.06 2.10
C GLU A 282 22.19 -1.44 3.32
N ASP A 283 22.76 -2.65 3.35
CA ASP A 283 23.59 -3.21 4.42
C ASP A 283 22.95 -3.17 5.82
N PRO A 284 21.73 -3.71 6.00
CA PRO A 284 21.02 -3.68 7.27
C PRO A 284 21.63 -4.65 8.29
N ASP A 285 21.39 -4.41 9.59
CA ASP A 285 21.83 -5.27 10.69
C ASP A 285 20.89 -6.47 10.90
N ILE A 286 19.61 -6.28 10.61
CA ILE A 286 18.56 -7.30 10.71
C ILE A 286 17.90 -7.49 9.35
N LEU A 287 17.61 -8.71 8.99
CA LEU A 287 16.97 -9.06 7.73
C LEU A 287 15.63 -9.74 7.95
N ILE A 288 14.67 -9.37 7.12
CA ILE A 288 13.39 -10.03 6.99
C ILE A 288 13.26 -10.54 5.55
N LEU A 289 13.08 -11.84 5.41
CA LEU A 289 12.94 -12.49 4.13
C LEU A 289 11.58 -13.19 4.06
N ASP A 290 10.75 -12.80 3.10
CA ASP A 290 9.50 -13.51 2.79
C ASP A 290 9.72 -14.35 1.54
N GLU A 291 9.92 -15.67 1.74
CA GLU A 291 10.38 -16.60 0.71
C GLU A 291 9.18 -17.32 0.07
N ALA A 292 8.68 -16.83 -1.05
CA ALA A 292 7.83 -17.63 -1.93
C ALA A 292 8.27 -17.47 -3.40
N THR A 293 8.85 -18.51 -3.96
CA THR A 293 9.32 -18.53 -5.36
C THR A 293 8.65 -19.69 -6.11
N SER A 294 7.34 -19.66 -6.24
CA SER A 294 6.56 -20.73 -6.90
C SER A 294 6.62 -20.73 -8.44
N SER A 295 7.32 -19.78 -9.09
CA SER A 295 7.26 -19.61 -10.55
C SER A 295 8.59 -19.15 -11.17
N VAL A 296 9.73 -19.61 -10.63
CA VAL A 296 11.06 -19.23 -11.11
C VAL A 296 11.76 -20.47 -11.70
N ASP A 297 12.49 -20.28 -12.82
CA ASP A 297 13.28 -21.34 -13.41
C ASP A 297 14.43 -21.80 -12.48
N THR A 298 14.85 -23.06 -12.59
CA THR A 298 15.81 -23.70 -11.70
C THR A 298 17.16 -22.97 -11.63
N MET A 299 17.65 -22.41 -12.73
CA MET A 299 18.95 -21.72 -12.75
C MET A 299 18.88 -20.39 -12.02
N THR A 300 17.84 -19.61 -12.25
CA THR A 300 17.60 -18.35 -11.54
C THR A 300 17.34 -18.59 -10.06
N GLU A 301 16.65 -19.68 -9.72
CA GLU A 301 16.45 -20.10 -8.33
C GLU A 301 17.78 -20.34 -7.58
N VAL A 302 18.74 -21.05 -8.20
CA VAL A 302 20.07 -21.24 -7.63
C VAL A 302 20.78 -19.91 -7.38
N HIS A 303 20.64 -18.93 -8.29
CA HIS A 303 21.22 -17.61 -8.11
C HIS A 303 20.56 -16.83 -6.97
N ILE A 304 19.23 -16.87 -6.88
CA ILE A 304 18.47 -16.26 -5.78
C ILE A 304 18.94 -16.83 -4.44
N GLN A 305 19.02 -18.16 -4.32
CA GLN A 305 19.45 -18.80 -3.08
C GLN A 305 20.88 -18.41 -2.68
N LYS A 306 21.81 -18.35 -3.65
CA LYS A 306 23.17 -17.86 -3.40
C LYS A 306 23.21 -16.40 -2.99
N GLY A 307 22.41 -15.55 -3.63
CA GLY A 307 22.26 -14.13 -3.28
C GLY A 307 21.73 -13.95 -1.86
N LEU A 308 20.66 -14.67 -1.50
CA LEU A 308 20.10 -14.66 -0.14
C LEU A 308 21.11 -15.14 0.89
N ASN A 309 21.82 -16.25 0.62
CA ASN A 309 22.85 -16.75 1.53
C ASN A 309 23.98 -15.71 1.73
N ASN A 310 24.36 -14.97 0.68
CA ASN A 310 25.35 -13.90 0.82
C ASN A 310 24.79 -12.73 1.64
N LEU A 311 23.54 -12.38 1.44
CA LEU A 311 22.87 -11.30 2.15
C LEU A 311 22.72 -11.61 3.65
N MET A 312 22.42 -12.87 4.03
CA MET A 312 22.24 -13.29 5.43
C MET A 312 23.52 -13.38 6.25
N LYS A 313 24.70 -13.46 5.61
CA LYS A 313 25.97 -13.66 6.33
C LYS A 313 26.24 -12.57 7.36
N GLY A 314 26.38 -12.95 8.63
CA GLY A 314 26.70 -12.06 9.74
C GLY A 314 25.55 -11.18 10.21
N ARG A 315 24.33 -11.42 9.72
CA ARG A 315 23.13 -10.67 10.08
C ARG A 315 22.08 -11.54 10.73
N THR A 316 21.36 -10.99 11.69
CA THR A 316 20.18 -11.67 12.26
C THR A 316 19.07 -11.70 11.21
N SER A 317 18.60 -12.89 10.88
CA SER A 317 17.69 -13.07 9.74
C SER A 317 16.40 -13.75 10.16
N PHE A 318 15.27 -13.13 9.88
CA PHE A 318 13.92 -13.70 10.04
C PHE A 318 13.40 -14.13 8.68
N VAL A 319 13.13 -15.42 8.51
CA VAL A 319 12.71 -15.99 7.23
C VAL A 319 11.31 -16.59 7.38
N ILE A 320 10.31 -16.05 6.65
CA ILE A 320 9.06 -16.76 6.43
C ILE A 320 9.34 -17.82 5.38
N ALA A 321 9.60 -19.03 5.85
CA ALA A 321 10.08 -20.08 4.98
C ALA A 321 8.92 -20.90 4.42
N HIS A 322 8.87 -20.98 3.09
CA HIS A 322 8.01 -21.87 2.32
C HIS A 322 8.77 -23.02 1.68
N ARG A 323 10.12 -23.06 1.83
CA ARG A 323 10.99 -24.07 1.27
C ARG A 323 11.64 -24.92 2.34
N LEU A 324 11.62 -26.23 2.10
CA LEU A 324 12.13 -27.22 3.03
C LEU A 324 13.62 -26.95 3.40
N LYS A 325 14.47 -26.71 2.39
CA LYS A 325 15.91 -26.47 2.59
C LYS A 325 16.22 -25.23 3.42
N THR A 326 15.44 -24.17 3.27
CA THR A 326 15.61 -22.94 4.05
C THR A 326 15.26 -23.19 5.52
N ILE A 327 14.18 -23.94 5.75
CA ILE A 327 13.74 -24.34 7.10
C ILE A 327 14.79 -25.22 7.77
N GLU A 328 15.32 -26.20 7.06
CA GLU A 328 16.31 -27.16 7.58
C GLU A 328 17.62 -26.51 8.02
N ASN A 329 18.03 -25.43 7.34
CA ASN A 329 19.28 -24.71 7.60
C ASN A 329 19.14 -23.63 8.69
N ALA A 330 17.94 -23.37 9.22
CA ALA A 330 17.74 -22.37 10.25
C ALA A 330 18.31 -22.83 11.60
N ASP A 331 18.93 -21.88 12.32
CA ASP A 331 19.43 -22.12 13.68
C ASP A 331 18.27 -22.40 14.63
N THR A 332 17.20 -21.63 14.50
CA THR A 332 15.96 -21.80 15.26
C THR A 332 14.75 -21.74 14.33
N ILE A 333 13.82 -22.66 14.51
CA ILE A 333 12.54 -22.71 13.82
C ILE A 333 11.45 -22.40 14.85
N LEU A 334 10.61 -21.40 14.55
CA LEU A 334 9.42 -21.03 15.30
C LEU A 334 8.19 -21.55 14.56
N VAL A 335 7.48 -22.49 15.15
CA VAL A 335 6.26 -23.07 14.58
C VAL A 335 5.05 -22.33 15.16
N LEU A 336 4.41 -21.49 14.32
CA LEU A 336 3.26 -20.72 14.72
C LEU A 336 1.96 -21.44 14.37
N LYS A 337 1.04 -21.41 15.33
CA LYS A 337 -0.35 -21.82 15.14
C LYS A 337 -1.27 -20.97 16.00
N ASP A 338 -2.38 -20.51 15.43
CA ASP A 338 -3.42 -19.73 16.12
C ASP A 338 -2.89 -18.55 16.95
N GLY A 339 -1.83 -17.88 16.45
CA GLY A 339 -1.21 -16.73 17.09
C GLY A 339 -0.28 -17.05 18.27
N GLN A 340 0.14 -18.30 18.40
CA GLN A 340 1.07 -18.75 19.46
C GLN A 340 2.24 -19.56 18.86
N ILE A 341 3.38 -19.58 19.56
CA ILE A 341 4.48 -20.49 19.25
C ILE A 341 4.14 -21.85 19.86
N LEU A 342 3.82 -22.80 19.01
CA LEU A 342 3.49 -24.17 19.42
C LEU A 342 4.76 -24.99 19.69
N GLU A 343 5.79 -24.81 18.85
CA GLU A 343 7.06 -25.52 18.94
C GLU A 343 8.20 -24.56 18.57
N SER A 344 9.35 -24.73 19.21
CA SER A 344 10.58 -24.01 18.90
C SER A 344 11.79 -24.92 19.05
N GLY A 345 12.78 -24.79 18.16
CA GLY A 345 14.02 -25.56 18.17
C GLY A 345 14.63 -25.68 16.78
N ASN A 346 15.73 -26.41 16.63
CA ASN A 346 16.27 -26.66 15.32
C ASN A 346 15.57 -27.84 14.62
N HIS A 347 15.84 -28.02 13.33
CA HIS A 347 15.22 -29.03 12.49
C HIS A 347 15.30 -30.46 13.12
N ASN A 348 16.47 -30.86 13.58
CA ASN A 348 16.66 -32.20 14.11
C ASN A 348 15.86 -32.46 15.40
N ILE A 349 15.78 -31.45 16.28
CA ILE A 349 15.00 -31.54 17.53
C ILE A 349 13.52 -31.68 17.20
N LEU A 350 13.00 -30.82 16.30
CA LEU A 350 11.59 -30.78 16.00
C LEU A 350 11.10 -32.01 15.20
N ILE A 351 11.92 -32.54 14.28
CA ILE A 351 11.61 -33.79 13.57
C ILE A 351 11.53 -34.96 14.53
N ASN A 352 12.52 -35.11 15.41
CA ASN A 352 12.58 -36.24 16.37
C ASN A 352 11.42 -36.16 17.39
N LYS A 353 10.89 -34.95 17.65
CA LYS A 353 9.73 -34.75 18.54
C LYS A 353 8.44 -35.29 17.93
N GLY A 354 8.36 -35.47 16.59
CA GLY A 354 7.18 -35.98 15.90
C GLY A 354 5.93 -35.12 16.04
N GLY A 355 6.11 -33.83 16.30
CA GLY A 355 5.02 -32.89 16.58
C GLY A 355 4.40 -32.25 15.31
N PHE A 356 3.82 -31.06 15.47
CA PHE A 356 3.18 -30.33 14.39
C PHE A 356 4.16 -29.97 13.27
N TYR A 357 5.42 -29.64 13.62
CA TYR A 357 6.47 -29.40 12.64
C TYR A 357 6.69 -30.58 11.71
N ALA A 358 6.81 -31.80 12.26
CA ALA A 358 7.02 -33.01 11.47
C ALA A 358 5.84 -33.27 10.52
N THR A 359 4.61 -32.96 10.94
CA THR A 359 3.40 -33.05 10.10
C THR A 359 3.44 -32.03 8.96
N LEU A 360 3.83 -30.76 9.25
CA LEU A 360 3.97 -29.72 8.23
C LEU A 360 5.03 -30.08 7.20
N GLN A 361 6.16 -30.63 7.64
CA GLN A 361 7.25 -31.01 6.76
C GLN A 361 6.84 -32.14 5.81
N ASN A 362 6.14 -33.15 6.30
CA ASN A 362 5.64 -34.23 5.46
C ASN A 362 4.70 -33.74 4.36
N ASN A 363 3.89 -32.71 4.64
CA ASN A 363 3.01 -32.10 3.64
C ASN A 363 3.78 -31.29 2.60
N LEU A 364 4.81 -30.54 3.01
CA LEU A 364 5.70 -29.78 2.11
C LEU A 364 6.62 -30.66 1.26
N ALA A 365 6.90 -31.88 1.67
CA ALA A 365 7.71 -32.85 0.91
C ALA A 365 6.93 -33.57 -0.20
N VAL A 366 5.59 -33.47 -0.19
CA VAL A 366 4.68 -34.13 -1.16
C VAL A 366 4.28 -33.15 -2.28
N GLU A 367 4.44 -31.83 -2.09
CA GLU A 367 4.28 -30.78 -3.11
C GLU A 367 5.60 -30.55 -3.87
#